data_4e6f220e9f87d0314f792e8d08cc267b
#
_entry.id   4e6f220e9f87d0314f792e8d08cc267b
#
_cell.length_a   1.000
_cell.length_b   1.000
_cell.length_c   1.000
_cell.angle_alpha   90.00
_cell.angle_beta   90.00
_cell.angle_gamma   90.00
#
_symmetry.space_group_name_H-M   'P 1'
#
loop_
_entity.id
_entity.type
_entity.pdbx_description
1 polymer ?
#
loop_
_entity_poly.entity_id
_entity_poly.type
_entity_poly.pdbx_seq_one_letter_code
_entity_poly.pdbx_strand_id
1 'polypeptide(L)'
;NCCVTNSISAPSRACIMTGQYSHKNGVYTLDDGLLPTHDNFAKEMQKGGYQTAIIGKWHLKYEPAGFDYYNVLPGQGRYKNPVLISKEERKGNTCPFDKTPGKIYQGHSTDVIASQAINWMKEHKDDNQPFMLMCHFKAPHRSWEYAERFSDLLKDVEIPEPENMFDTYEGRAYYTKLQTMSLEDMNEKDMKCELPANLSRDEFRKWAYQRYMKDYLRCIAGIDENVGRILKFLDENGLAQNTVIVYTSDQGFYLGEHGWFDKRYMQKESLNMPLLIRYPNEIKPGSTNKSIIINADFAPTLLDYAGISKPSYMQGESFRSILKNGKEPKGWRDAMYYRYWMHGDQHHHTVAHYGICTERYKLIYYYGKTLNKKGTHEMPYTPDWELFDMKRDPQEMRNFYNDKRYRKVVADLKEKLYQLKSAYQDNE
;
A
#
# COMPACT_ATOMS: atom_id res chain seq x y z
N ASN A 1 4.23 -6.25 12.52
CA ASN A 1 3.49 -4.98 12.37
C ASN A 1 4.12 -4.15 11.24
N CYS A 2 3.74 -4.39 10.00
CA CYS A 2 4.19 -3.59 8.87
C CYS A 2 3.15 -2.50 8.57
N CYS A 3 3.56 -1.23 8.63
CA CYS A 3 2.68 -0.08 8.54
C CYS A 3 3.05 0.81 7.35
N VAL A 4 2.03 1.37 6.70
CA VAL A 4 2.20 2.39 5.68
C VAL A 4 2.29 3.79 6.31
N THR A 5 3.12 4.67 5.76
CA THR A 5 3.29 6.04 6.26
C THR A 5 2.29 7.04 5.71
N ASN A 6 1.65 6.71 4.58
CA ASN A 6 0.57 7.46 3.94
C ASN A 6 -0.27 6.47 3.12
N SER A 7 -1.47 6.13 3.58
CA SER A 7 -2.27 5.00 3.08
C SER A 7 -3.02 5.31 1.77
N ILE A 8 -2.26 5.62 0.73
CA ILE A 8 -2.77 5.90 -0.62
C ILE A 8 -1.65 5.62 -1.63
N SER A 9 -2.01 5.11 -2.82
CA SER A 9 -1.09 4.48 -3.78
C SER A 9 0.18 5.27 -4.12
N ALA A 10 0.06 6.45 -4.73
CA ALA A 10 1.24 7.18 -5.22
C ALA A 10 2.18 7.59 -4.07
N PRO A 11 1.71 8.18 -2.96
CA PRO A 11 2.58 8.47 -1.81
C PRO A 11 3.27 7.25 -1.22
N SER A 12 2.56 6.15 -1.04
CA SER A 12 3.16 4.92 -0.50
C SER A 12 4.20 4.33 -1.44
N ARG A 13 3.91 4.29 -2.76
CA ARG A 13 4.86 3.81 -3.77
C ARG A 13 6.11 4.67 -3.85
N ALA A 14 5.96 5.99 -3.77
CA ALA A 14 7.10 6.91 -3.68
C ALA A 14 7.93 6.67 -2.39
N CYS A 15 7.27 6.43 -1.26
CA CYS A 15 7.94 6.09 -0.02
C CYS A 15 8.76 4.79 -0.13
N ILE A 16 8.18 3.75 -0.72
CA ILE A 16 8.88 2.47 -0.98
C ILE A 16 10.10 2.68 -1.90
N MET A 17 9.95 3.49 -2.95
CA MET A 17 11.04 3.76 -3.88
C MET A 17 12.18 4.58 -3.28
N THR A 18 11.86 5.55 -2.44
CA THR A 18 12.83 6.55 -1.95
C THR A 18 13.33 6.31 -0.54
N GLY A 19 12.65 5.46 0.24
CA GLY A 19 12.92 5.36 1.69
C GLY A 19 12.56 6.63 2.47
N GLN A 20 11.72 7.51 1.90
CA GLN A 20 11.39 8.81 2.45
C GLN A 20 9.89 9.01 2.61
N TYR A 21 9.49 9.75 3.64
CA TYR A 21 8.12 10.25 3.81
C TYR A 21 7.71 11.23 2.70
N SER A 22 6.41 11.41 2.51
CA SER A 22 5.84 12.28 1.48
C SER A 22 6.39 13.71 1.49
N HIS A 23 6.59 14.29 2.66
CA HIS A 23 7.12 15.66 2.81
C HIS A 23 8.61 15.79 2.42
N LYS A 24 9.33 14.67 2.25
CA LYS A 24 10.72 14.65 1.78
C LYS A 24 10.81 14.28 0.30
N ASN A 25 9.99 13.31 -0.18
CA ASN A 25 10.04 12.90 -1.58
C ASN A 25 9.12 13.75 -2.50
N GLY A 26 8.27 14.60 -1.93
CA GLY A 26 7.40 15.51 -2.68
C GLY A 26 6.12 14.89 -3.23
N VAL A 27 5.84 13.61 -2.94
CA VAL A 27 4.62 12.92 -3.39
C VAL A 27 3.62 12.83 -2.24
N TYR A 28 2.72 13.80 -2.17
CA TYR A 28 1.76 13.98 -1.08
C TYR A 28 0.42 13.32 -1.35
N THR A 29 -0.02 13.36 -2.61
CA THR A 29 -1.36 12.97 -3.03
C THR A 29 -1.31 12.14 -4.32
N LEU A 30 -2.49 11.71 -4.80
CA LEU A 30 -2.60 11.01 -6.09
C LEU A 30 -2.28 11.91 -7.30
N ASP A 31 -2.28 13.24 -7.10
CA ASP A 31 -1.99 14.21 -8.17
C ASP A 31 -0.51 14.57 -8.27
N ASP A 32 0.30 14.07 -7.38
CA ASP A 32 1.76 14.15 -7.44
C ASP A 32 2.37 12.94 -8.16
N GLY A 33 3.63 13.05 -8.53
CA GLY A 33 4.41 11.98 -9.14
C GLY A 33 5.87 12.02 -8.71
N LEU A 34 6.56 10.91 -8.83
CA LEU A 34 7.99 10.83 -8.51
C LEU A 34 8.81 11.27 -9.72
N LEU A 35 9.50 12.39 -9.60
CA LEU A 35 10.34 12.92 -10.67
C LEU A 35 11.50 11.96 -11.02
N PRO A 36 11.82 11.77 -12.31
CA PRO A 36 12.95 10.92 -12.71
C PRO A 36 14.30 11.38 -12.15
N THR A 37 14.43 12.66 -11.79
CA THR A 37 15.62 13.23 -11.17
C THR A 37 15.76 12.88 -9.68
N HIS A 38 14.69 12.43 -9.05
CA HIS A 38 14.71 12.07 -7.63
C HIS A 38 15.52 10.79 -7.40
N ASP A 39 16.31 10.79 -6.33
CA ASP A 39 17.06 9.60 -5.92
C ASP A 39 16.12 8.52 -5.39
N ASN A 40 16.42 7.27 -5.72
CA ASN A 40 15.63 6.13 -5.29
C ASN A 40 16.49 4.86 -5.22
N PHE A 41 15.97 3.81 -4.58
CA PHE A 41 16.76 2.60 -4.34
C PHE A 41 17.08 1.81 -5.61
N ALA A 42 16.27 1.92 -6.67
CA ALA A 42 16.58 1.25 -7.94
C ALA A 42 17.83 1.86 -8.60
N LYS A 43 17.99 3.18 -8.52
CA LYS A 43 19.24 3.84 -8.97
C LYS A 43 20.45 3.36 -8.16
N GLU A 44 20.29 3.20 -6.85
CA GLU A 44 21.36 2.69 -5.98
C GLU A 44 21.70 1.22 -6.32
N MET A 45 20.68 0.40 -6.59
CA MET A 45 20.88 -0.97 -7.08
C MET A 45 21.65 -1.03 -8.40
N GLN A 46 21.33 -0.17 -9.38
CA GLN A 46 22.07 -0.06 -10.63
C GLN A 46 23.54 0.30 -10.41
N LYS A 47 23.81 1.30 -9.58
CA LYS A 47 25.18 1.68 -9.19
C LYS A 47 25.94 0.53 -8.53
N GLY A 48 25.21 -0.32 -7.78
CA GLY A 48 25.73 -1.54 -7.14
C GLY A 48 25.92 -2.73 -8.06
N GLY A 49 25.67 -2.57 -9.38
CA GLY A 49 25.88 -3.62 -10.38
C GLY A 49 24.70 -4.57 -10.59
N TYR A 50 23.52 -4.25 -10.08
CA TYR A 50 22.31 -5.04 -10.30
C TYR A 50 21.64 -4.67 -11.62
N GLN A 51 21.12 -5.66 -12.32
CA GLN A 51 20.11 -5.47 -13.35
C GLN A 51 18.77 -5.12 -12.67
N THR A 52 18.11 -4.06 -13.10
CA THR A 52 16.91 -3.57 -12.44
C THR A 52 15.72 -3.55 -13.39
N ALA A 53 14.59 -4.08 -12.92
CA ALA A 53 13.36 -4.12 -13.69
C ALA A 53 12.13 -3.81 -12.83
N ILE A 54 11.13 -3.18 -13.47
CA ILE A 54 9.79 -3.05 -12.91
C ILE A 54 8.75 -3.42 -13.96
N ILE A 55 7.80 -4.27 -13.56
CA ILE A 55 6.74 -4.77 -14.42
C ILE A 55 5.40 -4.64 -13.69
N GLY A 56 4.40 -4.06 -14.37
CA GLY A 56 3.06 -3.90 -13.83
C GLY A 56 2.77 -2.48 -13.33
N LYS A 57 2.11 -2.35 -12.18
CA LYS A 57 1.64 -1.05 -11.70
C LYS A 57 2.80 -0.17 -11.21
N TRP A 58 2.97 0.99 -11.84
CA TRP A 58 3.89 2.05 -11.43
C TRP A 58 3.19 3.16 -10.66
N HIS A 59 2.27 3.84 -11.30
CA HIS A 59 1.37 4.85 -10.73
C HIS A 59 2.10 6.03 -10.04
N LEU A 60 3.21 6.49 -10.64
CA LEU A 60 3.98 7.65 -10.17
C LEU A 60 4.16 8.73 -11.25
N LYS A 61 3.26 8.76 -12.23
CA LYS A 61 3.08 9.78 -13.29
C LYS A 61 4.22 10.00 -14.26
N TYR A 62 5.46 9.96 -13.79
CA TYR A 62 6.64 10.17 -14.63
C TYR A 62 7.29 8.85 -15.00
N GLU A 63 8.16 8.89 -15.99
CA GLU A 63 8.89 7.71 -16.44
C GLU A 63 9.67 7.05 -15.29
N PRO A 64 9.59 5.73 -15.12
CA PRO A 64 10.38 5.03 -14.11
C PRO A 64 11.88 5.24 -14.28
N ALA A 65 12.55 5.76 -13.27
CA ALA A 65 13.99 6.00 -13.27
C ALA A 65 14.71 5.03 -12.32
N GLY A 66 15.91 4.60 -12.74
CA GLY A 66 16.70 3.61 -12.02
C GLY A 66 16.44 2.17 -12.46
N PHE A 67 15.72 1.98 -13.55
CA PHE A 67 15.42 0.65 -14.11
C PHE A 67 16.06 0.49 -15.49
N ASP A 68 16.77 -0.62 -15.68
CA ASP A 68 17.28 -1.03 -17.00
C ASP A 68 16.12 -1.41 -17.91
N TYR A 69 15.11 -2.07 -17.33
CA TYR A 69 13.89 -2.47 -18.01
C TYR A 69 12.65 -2.03 -17.22
N TYR A 70 11.65 -1.54 -17.92
CA TYR A 70 10.31 -1.40 -17.36
C TYR A 70 9.26 -1.78 -18.42
N ASN A 71 8.14 -2.32 -17.94
CA ASN A 71 6.94 -2.57 -18.74
C ASN A 71 5.72 -2.37 -17.83
N VAL A 72 5.19 -1.13 -17.82
CA VAL A 72 4.29 -0.67 -16.75
C VAL A 72 2.93 -0.23 -17.24
N LEU A 73 1.92 -0.39 -16.38
CA LEU A 73 0.57 0.11 -16.63
C LEU A 73 0.54 1.64 -16.60
N PRO A 74 -0.13 2.31 -17.56
CA PRO A 74 -0.41 3.73 -17.46
C PRO A 74 -1.41 4.01 -16.34
N GLY A 75 -1.10 4.94 -15.44
CA GLY A 75 -1.95 5.32 -14.32
C GLY A 75 -2.41 4.12 -13.47
N GLN A 76 -3.71 3.95 -13.33
CA GLN A 76 -4.30 2.82 -12.59
C GLN A 76 -4.33 1.51 -13.39
N GLY A 77 -4.13 1.57 -14.71
CA GLY A 77 -4.25 0.40 -15.57
C GLY A 77 -5.68 -0.16 -15.68
N ARG A 78 -5.82 -1.24 -16.43
CA ARG A 78 -7.09 -1.98 -16.56
C ARG A 78 -6.86 -3.47 -16.37
N TYR A 79 -7.88 -4.19 -15.97
CA TYR A 79 -7.81 -5.62 -15.69
C TYR A 79 -7.78 -6.49 -16.95
N LYS A 80 -8.68 -6.22 -17.90
CA LYS A 80 -8.80 -7.00 -19.13
C LYS A 80 -7.97 -6.36 -20.24
N ASN A 81 -7.17 -7.17 -20.92
CA ASN A 81 -6.31 -6.78 -22.02
C ASN A 81 -5.50 -5.52 -21.68
N PRO A 82 -4.62 -5.58 -20.67
CA PRO A 82 -3.92 -4.40 -20.18
C PRO A 82 -3.03 -3.77 -21.24
N VAL A 83 -2.91 -2.45 -21.17
CA VAL A 83 -1.90 -1.69 -21.91
C VAL A 83 -0.66 -1.61 -21.01
N LEU A 84 0.52 -1.88 -21.57
CA LEU A 84 1.79 -1.67 -20.89
C LEU A 84 2.67 -0.75 -21.71
N ILE A 85 3.43 0.09 -21.02
CA ILE A 85 4.38 1.04 -21.59
C ILE A 85 5.79 0.58 -21.23
N SER A 86 6.61 0.28 -22.22
CA SER A 86 8.04 0.00 -22.06
C SER A 86 8.90 1.16 -22.56
N LYS A 87 10.21 1.02 -22.44
CA LYS A 87 11.15 1.98 -23.05
C LYS A 87 10.98 2.06 -24.56
N GLU A 88 10.61 0.96 -25.21
CA GLU A 88 10.40 0.94 -26.66
C GLU A 88 9.22 1.82 -27.08
N GLU A 89 8.06 1.67 -26.43
CA GLU A 89 6.89 2.52 -26.68
C GLU A 89 7.13 3.98 -26.28
N ARG A 90 7.99 4.21 -25.29
CA ARG A 90 8.35 5.56 -24.83
C ARG A 90 9.28 6.28 -25.81
N LYS A 91 10.09 5.56 -26.55
CA LYS A 91 11.11 6.12 -27.44
C LYS A 91 10.50 7.10 -28.46
N GLY A 92 11.01 8.33 -28.46
CA GLY A 92 10.53 9.39 -29.33
C GLY A 92 9.22 10.05 -28.93
N ASN A 93 8.58 9.60 -27.83
CA ASN A 93 7.37 10.21 -27.29
C ASN A 93 7.69 11.29 -26.25
N THR A 94 7.11 12.48 -26.44
CA THR A 94 7.27 13.64 -25.52
C THR A 94 6.00 13.96 -24.72
N CYS A 95 4.91 13.22 -24.95
CA CYS A 95 3.68 13.38 -24.19
C CYS A 95 3.89 13.03 -22.70
N PRO A 96 2.97 13.43 -21.80
CA PRO A 96 3.00 12.95 -20.42
C PRO A 96 3.07 11.42 -20.37
N PHE A 97 3.88 10.87 -19.46
CA PHE A 97 4.22 9.44 -19.45
C PHE A 97 2.99 8.53 -19.55
N ASP A 98 2.00 8.75 -18.72
CA ASP A 98 0.76 7.95 -18.70
C ASP A 98 -0.12 8.09 -19.96
N LYS A 99 0.23 9.03 -20.86
CA LYS A 99 -0.41 9.22 -22.18
C LYS A 99 0.38 8.57 -23.32
N THR A 100 1.52 7.97 -23.04
CA THR A 100 2.30 7.25 -24.03
C THR A 100 1.45 6.10 -24.60
N PRO A 101 1.33 5.97 -25.93
CA PRO A 101 0.72 4.81 -26.55
C PRO A 101 1.49 3.55 -26.18
N GLY A 102 0.86 2.64 -25.47
CA GLY A 102 1.48 1.39 -25.05
C GLY A 102 1.03 0.20 -25.89
N LYS A 103 1.63 -0.95 -25.64
CA LYS A 103 1.26 -2.22 -26.26
C LYS A 103 0.11 -2.88 -25.48
N ILE A 104 -0.88 -3.38 -26.22
CA ILE A 104 -2.00 -4.15 -25.66
C ILE A 104 -1.59 -5.62 -25.55
N TYR A 105 -1.77 -6.18 -24.34
CA TYR A 105 -1.54 -7.60 -24.08
C TYR A 105 -2.89 -8.29 -23.88
N GLN A 106 -3.12 -9.42 -24.53
CA GLN A 106 -4.37 -10.17 -24.37
C GLN A 106 -4.40 -10.94 -23.06
N GLY A 107 -5.53 -10.93 -22.38
CA GLY A 107 -5.77 -11.68 -21.15
C GLY A 107 -6.00 -10.80 -19.93
N HIS A 108 -5.93 -11.40 -18.74
CA HIS A 108 -6.10 -10.72 -17.47
C HIS A 108 -4.77 -10.10 -17.00
N SER A 109 -4.82 -8.88 -16.48
CA SER A 109 -3.60 -8.13 -16.11
C SER A 109 -2.70 -8.86 -15.12
N THR A 110 -3.27 -9.59 -14.17
CA THR A 110 -2.48 -10.36 -13.20
C THR A 110 -1.67 -11.46 -13.88
N ASP A 111 -2.27 -12.20 -14.82
CA ASP A 111 -1.61 -13.24 -15.60
C ASP A 111 -0.54 -12.65 -16.53
N VAL A 112 -0.88 -11.55 -17.20
CA VAL A 112 0.04 -10.86 -18.12
C VAL A 112 1.28 -10.37 -17.38
N ILE A 113 1.09 -9.69 -16.24
CA ILE A 113 2.20 -9.13 -15.45
C ILE A 113 3.12 -10.24 -14.95
N ALA A 114 2.56 -11.34 -14.41
CA ALA A 114 3.36 -12.47 -13.96
C ALA A 114 4.13 -13.14 -15.13
N SER A 115 3.49 -13.29 -16.28
CA SER A 115 4.14 -13.86 -17.49
C SER A 115 5.26 -12.96 -17.98
N GLN A 116 5.08 -11.64 -18.00
CA GLN A 116 6.15 -10.69 -18.35
C GLN A 116 7.31 -10.74 -17.36
N ALA A 117 7.03 -10.87 -16.06
CA ALA A 117 8.05 -11.00 -15.02
C ALA A 117 8.86 -12.29 -15.19
N ILE A 118 8.20 -13.42 -15.43
CA ILE A 118 8.85 -14.72 -15.66
C ILE A 118 9.69 -14.67 -16.95
N ASN A 119 9.17 -14.10 -18.03
CA ASN A 119 9.91 -13.95 -19.28
C ASN A 119 11.16 -13.10 -19.09
N TRP A 120 11.07 -11.98 -18.40
CA TRP A 120 12.24 -11.15 -18.11
C TRP A 120 13.29 -11.90 -17.30
N MET A 121 12.90 -12.61 -16.24
CA MET A 121 13.83 -13.42 -15.46
C MET A 121 14.46 -14.55 -16.30
N LYS A 122 13.69 -15.19 -17.18
CA LYS A 122 14.18 -16.24 -18.08
C LYS A 122 15.26 -15.73 -19.03
N GLU A 123 15.10 -14.50 -19.53
CA GLU A 123 16.05 -13.87 -20.46
C GLU A 123 17.34 -13.41 -19.74
N HIS A 124 17.29 -13.11 -18.44
CA HIS A 124 18.39 -12.48 -17.70
C HIS A 124 19.02 -13.35 -16.60
N LYS A 125 18.48 -14.52 -16.29
CA LYS A 125 18.96 -15.38 -15.20
C LYS A 125 20.39 -15.90 -15.36
N ASP A 126 20.85 -16.01 -16.60
CA ASP A 126 22.17 -16.51 -16.94
C ASP A 126 23.19 -15.39 -17.18
N ASP A 127 22.77 -14.13 -17.07
CA ASP A 127 23.66 -12.99 -17.10
C ASP A 127 24.58 -12.99 -15.88
N ASN A 128 25.80 -12.56 -16.06
CA ASN A 128 26.78 -12.52 -14.96
C ASN A 128 26.58 -11.30 -14.04
N GLN A 129 25.32 -11.01 -13.72
CA GLN A 129 24.91 -9.92 -12.84
C GLN A 129 23.71 -10.34 -11.98
N PRO A 130 23.65 -9.92 -10.70
CA PRO A 130 22.46 -10.09 -9.90
C PRO A 130 21.31 -9.22 -10.43
N PHE A 131 20.08 -9.59 -10.13
CA PHE A 131 18.92 -8.82 -10.55
C PHE A 131 18.05 -8.35 -9.38
N MET A 132 17.36 -7.24 -9.59
CA MET A 132 16.26 -6.75 -8.76
C MET A 132 15.04 -6.56 -9.65
N LEU A 133 13.96 -7.27 -9.34
CA LEU A 133 12.70 -7.21 -10.09
C LEU A 133 11.56 -6.81 -9.17
N MET A 134 10.86 -5.75 -9.55
CA MET A 134 9.58 -5.34 -8.93
C MET A 134 8.43 -5.82 -9.81
N CYS A 135 7.68 -6.82 -9.34
CA CYS A 135 6.49 -7.33 -10.02
C CYS A 135 5.25 -6.82 -9.30
N HIS A 136 4.55 -5.87 -9.91
CA HIS A 136 3.47 -5.12 -9.27
C HIS A 136 2.13 -5.38 -9.95
N PHE A 137 1.25 -6.13 -9.28
CA PHE A 137 -0.11 -6.37 -9.79
C PHE A 137 -1.01 -5.14 -9.63
N LYS A 138 -1.98 -4.99 -10.54
CA LYS A 138 -3.11 -4.09 -10.36
C LYS A 138 -4.09 -4.63 -9.32
N ALA A 139 -4.35 -5.93 -9.34
CA ALA A 139 -5.21 -6.59 -8.37
C ALA A 139 -4.64 -6.46 -6.94
N PRO A 140 -5.46 -6.33 -5.90
CA PRO A 140 -6.92 -6.33 -5.87
C PRO A 140 -7.55 -4.92 -5.84
N HIS A 141 -7.08 -3.97 -6.63
CA HIS A 141 -7.61 -2.60 -6.71
C HIS A 141 -9.06 -2.57 -7.23
N ARG A 142 -9.84 -1.56 -6.81
CA ARG A 142 -11.15 -1.22 -7.37
C ARG A 142 -11.09 -1.23 -8.92
N SER A 143 -12.01 -1.82 -9.70
CA SER A 143 -13.29 -2.37 -9.26
C SER A 143 -13.34 -3.90 -9.15
N TRP A 144 -12.21 -4.53 -8.79
CA TRP A 144 -12.14 -5.97 -8.49
C TRP A 144 -12.66 -6.88 -9.62
N GLU A 145 -12.13 -6.68 -10.81
CA GLU A 145 -12.43 -7.52 -11.96
C GLU A 145 -11.50 -8.74 -11.95
N TYR A 146 -12.03 -9.88 -11.60
CA TYR A 146 -11.28 -11.13 -11.51
C TYR A 146 -11.15 -11.83 -12.87
N ALA A 147 -10.20 -12.77 -13.00
CA ALA A 147 -10.09 -13.62 -14.18
C ALA A 147 -11.27 -14.60 -14.24
N GLU A 148 -11.83 -14.80 -15.43
CA GLU A 148 -13.06 -15.56 -15.65
C GLU A 148 -13.05 -16.98 -15.03
N ARG A 149 -11.88 -17.64 -15.02
CA ARG A 149 -11.72 -18.97 -14.40
C ARG A 149 -12.04 -19.03 -12.91
N PHE A 150 -12.12 -17.87 -12.24
CA PHE A 150 -12.48 -17.78 -10.81
C PHE A 150 -13.95 -17.39 -10.58
N SER A 151 -14.76 -17.31 -11.62
CA SER A 151 -16.17 -16.87 -11.52
C SER A 151 -17.02 -17.70 -10.56
N ASP A 152 -16.77 -19.01 -10.49
CA ASP A 152 -17.49 -19.91 -9.60
C ASP A 152 -16.89 -20.04 -8.20
N LEU A 153 -15.72 -19.46 -7.98
CA LEU A 153 -15.09 -19.48 -6.65
C LEU A 153 -15.97 -18.75 -5.63
N LEU A 154 -16.27 -19.40 -4.51
CA LEU A 154 -17.10 -18.88 -3.41
C LEU A 154 -18.55 -18.54 -3.82
N LYS A 155 -19.03 -19.05 -4.95
CA LYS A 155 -20.39 -18.74 -5.46
C LYS A 155 -21.47 -19.04 -4.43
N ASP A 156 -21.41 -20.23 -3.83
CA ASP A 156 -22.39 -20.74 -2.87
C ASP A 156 -21.98 -20.57 -1.41
N VAL A 157 -20.95 -19.76 -1.15
CA VAL A 157 -20.44 -19.48 0.20
C VAL A 157 -20.96 -18.12 0.67
N GLU A 158 -21.49 -18.07 1.88
CA GLU A 158 -21.71 -16.80 2.58
C GLU A 158 -20.45 -16.40 3.31
N ILE A 159 -19.90 -15.23 2.98
CA ILE A 159 -18.69 -14.72 3.63
C ILE A 159 -19.10 -14.14 4.99
N PRO A 160 -18.42 -14.55 6.09
CA PRO A 160 -18.71 -14.00 7.42
C PRO A 160 -18.51 -12.48 7.45
N GLU A 161 -19.47 -11.79 8.03
CA GLU A 161 -19.43 -10.32 8.18
C GLU A 161 -18.47 -9.94 9.32
N PRO A 162 -17.67 -8.84 9.17
CA PRO A 162 -16.94 -8.27 10.29
C PRO A 162 -17.87 -7.86 11.44
N GLU A 163 -17.48 -8.12 12.68
CA GLU A 163 -18.30 -7.76 13.84
C GLU A 163 -18.63 -6.27 13.90
N ASN A 164 -17.76 -5.41 13.39
CA ASN A 164 -17.91 -3.96 13.35
C ASN A 164 -18.46 -3.42 12.02
N MET A 165 -19.02 -4.26 11.16
CA MET A 165 -19.55 -3.81 9.85
C MET A 165 -20.69 -2.79 10.02
N PHE A 166 -21.44 -2.83 11.11
CA PHE A 166 -22.51 -1.90 11.44
C PHE A 166 -22.11 -0.89 12.52
N ASP A 167 -20.84 -0.43 12.49
CA ASP A 167 -20.35 0.63 13.37
C ASP A 167 -21.22 1.89 13.24
N THR A 168 -21.68 2.44 14.35
CA THR A 168 -22.49 3.66 14.41
C THR A 168 -21.67 4.93 14.50
N TYR A 169 -20.36 4.79 14.69
CA TYR A 169 -19.39 5.87 14.88
C TYR A 169 -19.70 6.77 16.10
N GLU A 170 -20.39 6.26 17.10
CA GLU A 170 -20.70 7.02 18.30
C GLU A 170 -19.42 7.48 19.02
N GLY A 171 -19.36 8.77 19.34
CA GLY A 171 -18.19 9.38 20.00
C GLY A 171 -16.93 9.50 19.12
N ARG A 172 -17.02 9.11 17.85
CA ARG A 172 -15.92 9.21 16.89
C ARG A 172 -15.79 10.63 16.33
N ALA A 173 -14.61 10.94 15.81
CA ALA A 173 -14.35 12.21 15.15
C ALA A 173 -15.27 12.44 13.93
N TYR A 174 -15.48 13.69 13.59
CA TYR A 174 -16.51 14.08 12.60
C TYR A 174 -16.25 13.57 11.19
N TYR A 175 -14.99 13.24 10.85
CA TYR A 175 -14.65 12.69 9.53
C TYR A 175 -15.48 11.43 9.18
N THR A 176 -15.88 10.66 10.16
CA THR A 176 -16.69 9.44 9.95
C THR A 176 -18.05 9.73 9.30
N LYS A 177 -18.54 10.96 9.45
CA LYS A 177 -19.80 11.43 8.85
C LYS A 177 -19.61 12.07 7.47
N LEU A 178 -18.37 12.45 7.12
CA LEU A 178 -18.05 13.13 5.85
C LEU A 178 -17.58 12.17 4.77
N GLN A 179 -16.91 11.10 5.16
CA GLN A 179 -16.33 10.15 4.23
C GLN A 179 -17.38 9.43 3.37
N THR A 180 -17.02 9.10 2.14
CA THR A 180 -17.84 8.34 1.19
C THR A 180 -17.13 7.03 0.80
N MET A 181 -16.72 6.25 1.81
CA MET A 181 -16.13 4.93 1.67
C MET A 181 -17.02 3.82 2.26
N SER A 182 -18.28 4.13 2.55
CA SER A 182 -19.21 3.13 3.06
C SER A 182 -19.58 2.12 1.95
N LEU A 183 -19.90 0.90 2.34
CA LEU A 183 -20.35 -0.13 1.39
C LEU A 183 -21.56 0.35 0.58
N GLU A 184 -22.38 1.24 1.15
CA GLU A 184 -23.52 1.87 0.48
C GLU A 184 -23.12 2.89 -0.59
N ASP A 185 -21.87 3.36 -0.59
CA ASP A 185 -21.34 4.27 -1.60
C ASP A 185 -20.82 3.56 -2.86
N MET A 186 -20.84 2.23 -2.85
CA MET A 186 -20.47 1.42 -4.01
C MET A 186 -21.52 1.55 -5.12
N ASN A 187 -21.05 1.58 -6.36
CA ASN A 187 -21.88 1.82 -7.54
C ASN A 187 -21.96 0.60 -8.46
N GLU A 188 -22.74 0.71 -9.54
CA GLU A 188 -22.94 -0.37 -10.52
C GLU A 188 -21.63 -0.88 -11.16
N LYS A 189 -20.65 0.00 -11.35
CA LYS A 189 -19.35 -0.40 -11.87
C LYS A 189 -18.59 -1.29 -10.87
N ASP A 190 -18.66 -0.97 -9.59
CA ASP A 190 -18.06 -1.79 -8.52
C ASP A 190 -18.75 -3.14 -8.43
N MET A 191 -20.08 -3.15 -8.52
CA MET A 191 -20.90 -4.35 -8.40
C MET A 191 -20.98 -5.15 -9.70
N LYS A 192 -20.65 -4.55 -10.85
CA LYS A 192 -20.75 -5.17 -12.20
C LYS A 192 -22.15 -5.67 -12.51
N CYS A 193 -23.15 -5.01 -11.94
CA CYS A 193 -24.58 -5.26 -12.17
C CYS A 193 -25.39 -4.04 -11.74
N GLU A 194 -26.69 -4.04 -12.11
CA GLU A 194 -27.63 -3.07 -11.56
C GLU A 194 -27.75 -3.21 -10.05
N LEU A 195 -27.83 -2.07 -9.36
CA LEU A 195 -28.01 -2.07 -7.91
C LEU A 195 -29.43 -2.51 -7.55
N PRO A 196 -29.60 -3.35 -6.51
CA PRO A 196 -30.92 -3.79 -6.11
C PRO A 196 -31.77 -2.62 -5.60
N ALA A 197 -33.02 -2.56 -6.04
CA ALA A 197 -33.99 -1.61 -5.56
C ALA A 197 -34.73 -2.17 -4.31
N ASN A 198 -35.34 -1.27 -3.55
CA ASN A 198 -36.23 -1.62 -2.42
C ASN A 198 -35.59 -2.38 -1.24
N LEU A 199 -34.28 -2.29 -1.10
CA LEU A 199 -33.58 -2.76 0.11
C LEU A 199 -33.49 -1.64 1.15
N SER A 200 -33.59 -1.99 2.43
CA SER A 200 -33.15 -1.08 3.49
C SER A 200 -31.63 -0.83 3.39
N ARG A 201 -31.15 0.20 4.09
CA ARG A 201 -29.72 0.50 4.15
C ARG A 201 -28.89 -0.72 4.62
N ASP A 202 -29.35 -1.39 5.67
CA ASP A 202 -28.64 -2.53 6.24
C ASP A 202 -28.68 -3.75 5.30
N GLU A 203 -29.81 -4.00 4.64
CA GLU A 203 -29.93 -5.06 3.63
C GLU A 203 -29.02 -4.79 2.43
N PHE A 204 -28.95 -3.53 1.96
CA PHE A 204 -28.05 -3.14 0.89
C PHE A 204 -26.58 -3.34 1.30
N ARG A 205 -26.20 -2.93 2.52
CA ARG A 205 -24.83 -3.12 3.04
C ARG A 205 -24.45 -4.59 3.06
N LYS A 206 -25.32 -5.48 3.51
CA LYS A 206 -25.08 -6.94 3.51
C LYS A 206 -24.92 -7.49 2.10
N TRP A 207 -25.79 -7.10 1.19
CA TRP A 207 -25.70 -7.49 -0.22
C TRP A 207 -24.41 -7.00 -0.86
N ALA A 208 -24.07 -5.71 -0.69
CA ALA A 208 -22.86 -5.11 -1.24
C ALA A 208 -21.61 -5.80 -0.68
N TYR A 209 -21.58 -6.11 0.63
CA TYR A 209 -20.48 -6.81 1.27
C TYR A 209 -20.22 -8.18 0.64
N GLN A 210 -21.26 -9.00 0.45
CA GLN A 210 -21.09 -10.33 -0.14
C GLN A 210 -20.51 -10.22 -1.56
N ARG A 211 -21.04 -9.32 -2.36
CA ARG A 211 -20.58 -9.13 -3.74
C ARG A 211 -19.15 -8.62 -3.78
N TYR A 212 -18.85 -7.59 -3.03
CA TYR A 212 -17.51 -7.01 -2.91
C TYR A 212 -16.47 -8.04 -2.45
N MET A 213 -16.76 -8.75 -1.38
CA MET A 213 -15.81 -9.72 -0.83
C MET A 213 -15.54 -10.89 -1.73
N LYS A 214 -16.55 -11.42 -2.41
CA LYS A 214 -16.36 -12.51 -3.38
C LYS A 214 -15.47 -12.08 -4.54
N ASP A 215 -15.73 -10.90 -5.11
CA ASP A 215 -14.92 -10.38 -6.21
C ASP A 215 -13.50 -10.05 -5.77
N TYR A 216 -13.32 -9.48 -4.58
CA TYR A 216 -12.02 -9.23 -3.97
C TYR A 216 -11.23 -10.54 -3.81
N LEU A 217 -11.83 -11.56 -3.21
CA LEU A 217 -11.18 -12.85 -2.96
C LEU A 217 -10.87 -13.61 -4.27
N ARG A 218 -11.69 -13.46 -5.31
CA ARG A 218 -11.40 -13.99 -6.65
C ARG A 218 -10.18 -13.30 -7.28
N CYS A 219 -10.02 -12.00 -7.07
CA CYS A 219 -8.80 -11.28 -7.46
C CYS A 219 -7.57 -11.80 -6.69
N ILE A 220 -7.71 -12.05 -5.38
CA ILE A 220 -6.65 -12.61 -4.54
C ILE A 220 -6.27 -14.03 -5.02
N ALA A 221 -7.23 -14.87 -5.38
CA ALA A 221 -6.94 -16.19 -5.94
C ALA A 221 -6.09 -16.10 -7.22
N GLY A 222 -6.37 -15.11 -8.07
CA GLY A 222 -5.56 -14.85 -9.25
C GLY A 222 -4.14 -14.40 -8.91
N ILE A 223 -3.95 -13.60 -7.86
CA ILE A 223 -2.62 -13.23 -7.37
C ILE A 223 -1.89 -14.46 -6.83
N ASP A 224 -2.54 -15.25 -5.99
CA ASP A 224 -1.96 -16.44 -5.36
C ASP A 224 -1.45 -17.43 -6.42
N GLU A 225 -2.27 -17.74 -7.42
CA GLU A 225 -1.88 -18.60 -8.55
C GLU A 225 -0.65 -18.05 -9.28
N ASN A 226 -0.61 -16.75 -9.55
CA ASN A 226 0.47 -16.13 -10.28
C ASN A 226 1.77 -15.97 -9.46
N VAL A 227 1.67 -15.72 -8.16
CA VAL A 227 2.81 -15.79 -7.24
C VAL A 227 3.37 -17.22 -7.24
N GLY A 228 2.49 -18.23 -7.19
CA GLY A 228 2.89 -19.63 -7.31
C GLY A 228 3.68 -19.92 -8.58
N ARG A 229 3.27 -19.36 -9.73
CA ARG A 229 4.02 -19.49 -11.00
C ARG A 229 5.42 -18.89 -10.92
N ILE A 230 5.55 -17.71 -10.30
CA ILE A 230 6.84 -17.03 -10.13
C ILE A 230 7.75 -17.83 -9.19
N LEU A 231 7.23 -18.30 -8.07
CA LEU A 231 8.00 -19.11 -7.12
C LEU A 231 8.46 -20.43 -7.75
N LYS A 232 7.58 -21.09 -8.50
CA LYS A 232 7.91 -22.31 -9.25
C LYS A 232 9.05 -22.07 -10.24
N PHE A 233 9.02 -20.97 -10.98
CA PHE A 233 10.10 -20.60 -11.90
C PHE A 233 11.44 -20.46 -11.16
N LEU A 234 11.47 -19.80 -10.02
CA LEU A 234 12.68 -19.62 -9.22
C LEU A 234 13.21 -20.95 -8.70
N ASP A 235 12.33 -21.83 -8.21
CA ASP A 235 12.69 -23.16 -7.72
C ASP A 235 13.26 -24.05 -8.85
N GLU A 236 12.60 -24.12 -10.01
CA GLU A 236 13.00 -24.95 -11.15
C GLU A 236 14.30 -24.47 -11.82
N ASN A 237 14.67 -23.21 -11.66
CA ASN A 237 15.89 -22.64 -12.24
C ASN A 237 17.04 -22.47 -11.22
N GLY A 238 16.90 -23.04 -10.02
CA GLY A 238 17.94 -23.01 -8.99
C GLY A 238 18.21 -21.61 -8.41
N LEU A 239 17.27 -20.67 -8.56
CA LEU A 239 17.41 -19.28 -8.13
C LEU A 239 16.88 -19.04 -6.70
N ALA A 240 15.98 -19.90 -6.22
CA ALA A 240 15.23 -19.67 -4.98
C ALA A 240 16.11 -19.52 -3.74
N GLN A 241 17.20 -20.26 -3.63
CA GLN A 241 18.09 -20.22 -2.46
C GLN A 241 18.77 -18.86 -2.28
N ASN A 242 19.11 -18.20 -3.38
CA ASN A 242 19.84 -16.92 -3.37
C ASN A 242 18.97 -15.76 -3.88
N THR A 243 17.68 -15.85 -3.70
CA THR A 243 16.73 -14.77 -4.04
C THR A 243 15.96 -14.34 -2.80
N VAL A 244 16.05 -13.07 -2.43
CA VAL A 244 15.18 -12.47 -1.42
C VAL A 244 13.85 -12.18 -2.09
N ILE A 245 12.79 -12.86 -1.63
CA ILE A 245 11.43 -12.70 -2.16
C ILE A 245 10.62 -11.93 -1.13
N VAL A 246 10.06 -10.79 -1.55
CA VAL A 246 9.20 -9.94 -0.71
C VAL A 246 7.81 -9.91 -1.32
N TYR A 247 6.81 -10.37 -0.58
CA TYR A 247 5.40 -10.17 -0.89
C TYR A 247 4.81 -9.12 0.06
N THR A 248 4.27 -8.06 -0.51
CA THR A 248 3.68 -6.97 0.25
C THR A 248 2.62 -6.23 -0.57
N SER A 249 2.03 -5.19 0.00
CA SER A 249 1.12 -4.26 -0.66
C SER A 249 1.61 -2.83 -0.47
N ASP A 250 1.05 -1.88 -1.22
CA ASP A 250 1.33 -0.46 -1.04
C ASP A 250 0.60 0.15 0.17
N GLN A 251 -0.48 -0.46 0.63
CA GLN A 251 -1.17 -0.13 1.90
C GLN A 251 -2.11 -1.26 2.31
N GLY A 252 -2.76 -1.10 3.46
CA GLY A 252 -3.88 -1.94 3.86
C GLY A 252 -5.17 -1.62 3.09
N PHE A 253 -6.28 -2.24 3.52
CA PHE A 253 -7.58 -2.08 2.86
C PHE A 253 -8.72 -2.47 3.79
N TYR A 254 -9.82 -1.70 3.81
CA TYR A 254 -11.03 -2.09 4.53
C TYR A 254 -11.80 -3.14 3.74
N LEU A 255 -12.12 -4.23 4.40
CA LEU A 255 -12.88 -5.35 3.86
C LEU A 255 -14.24 -5.49 4.58
N GLY A 256 -14.93 -4.38 4.74
CA GLY A 256 -16.21 -4.31 5.42
C GLY A 256 -16.12 -3.87 6.89
N GLU A 257 -14.93 -3.85 7.47
CA GLU A 257 -14.75 -3.33 8.83
C GLU A 257 -15.16 -1.85 8.87
N HIS A 258 -15.82 -1.44 9.94
CA HIS A 258 -16.47 -0.13 10.09
C HIS A 258 -17.55 0.17 9.03
N GLY A 259 -17.96 -0.83 8.25
CA GLY A 259 -18.85 -0.67 7.10
C GLY A 259 -18.19 -0.06 5.88
N TRP A 260 -16.86 -0.06 5.80
CA TRP A 260 -16.07 0.64 4.77
C TRP A 260 -15.41 -0.30 3.76
N PHE A 261 -15.06 0.28 2.64
CA PHE A 261 -14.10 -0.22 1.66
C PHE A 261 -13.02 0.85 1.42
N ASP A 262 -12.00 0.57 0.57
CA ASP A 262 -10.87 1.47 0.33
C ASP A 262 -9.89 1.52 1.53
N LYS A 263 -9.17 2.61 1.75
CA LYS A 263 -8.08 2.81 2.73
C LYS A 263 -8.09 4.25 3.25
N ARG A 264 -6.96 4.85 3.53
CA ARG A 264 -6.69 6.28 3.79
C ARG A 264 -6.57 6.65 5.26
N TYR A 265 -7.48 6.19 6.13
CA TYR A 265 -7.42 6.48 7.56
C TYR A 265 -6.44 5.56 8.31
N MET A 266 -6.20 5.85 9.59
CA MET A 266 -5.21 5.14 10.40
C MET A 266 -5.74 3.89 11.11
N GLN A 267 -6.99 3.45 10.89
CA GLN A 267 -7.44 2.18 11.46
C GLN A 267 -6.53 1.04 10.94
N LYS A 268 -6.38 -0.01 11.74
CA LYS A 268 -5.43 -1.10 11.47
C LYS A 268 -5.59 -1.71 10.08
N GLU A 269 -6.81 -1.78 9.56
CA GLU A 269 -7.12 -2.36 8.25
C GLU A 269 -6.47 -1.57 7.11
N SER A 270 -6.44 -0.24 7.22
CA SER A 270 -5.82 0.65 6.26
C SER A 270 -4.32 0.84 6.51
N LEU A 271 -3.91 0.86 7.78
CA LEU A 271 -2.53 1.14 8.20
C LEU A 271 -1.60 -0.04 7.96
N ASN A 272 -2.07 -1.27 8.24
CA ASN A 272 -1.25 -2.47 8.19
C ASN A 272 -1.18 -3.04 6.77
N MET A 273 0.03 -3.37 6.34
CA MET A 273 0.29 -4.06 5.08
C MET A 273 0.64 -5.52 5.33
N PRO A 274 0.27 -6.45 4.44
CA PRO A 274 0.86 -7.78 4.47
C PRO A 274 2.38 -7.66 4.20
N LEU A 275 3.17 -8.45 4.91
CA LEU A 275 4.61 -8.55 4.66
C LEU A 275 5.06 -9.99 4.89
N LEU A 276 5.43 -10.66 3.82
CA LEU A 276 5.99 -12.01 3.83
C LEU A 276 7.33 -11.95 3.11
N ILE A 277 8.38 -12.50 3.74
CA ILE A 277 9.73 -12.49 3.17
C ILE A 277 10.31 -13.89 3.26
N ARG A 278 10.83 -14.36 2.13
CA ARG A 278 11.53 -15.64 2.02
C ARG A 278 12.95 -15.39 1.55
N TYR A 279 13.91 -15.92 2.30
CA TYR A 279 15.31 -16.02 1.90
C TYR A 279 15.95 -17.22 2.61
N PRO A 280 15.98 -18.41 1.98
CA PRO A 280 16.37 -19.65 2.66
C PRO A 280 17.76 -19.62 3.26
N ASN A 281 18.70 -18.87 2.69
CA ASN A 281 20.06 -18.75 3.21
C ASN A 281 20.16 -18.02 4.55
N GLU A 282 19.15 -17.23 4.94
CA GLU A 282 19.26 -16.39 6.15
C GLU A 282 18.01 -16.39 7.02
N ILE A 283 16.82 -16.47 6.42
CA ILE A 283 15.54 -16.34 7.15
C ILE A 283 14.98 -17.72 7.48
N LYS A 284 14.77 -17.99 8.78
CA LYS A 284 14.18 -19.23 9.25
C LYS A 284 12.73 -19.37 8.74
N PRO A 285 12.38 -20.49 8.07
CA PRO A 285 11.00 -20.77 7.65
C PRO A 285 10.03 -20.76 8.83
N GLY A 286 8.81 -20.21 8.59
CA GLY A 286 7.74 -20.17 9.59
C GLY A 286 7.98 -19.19 10.74
N SER A 287 9.03 -18.36 10.69
CA SER A 287 9.28 -17.34 11.71
C SER A 287 8.30 -16.18 11.59
N THR A 288 7.95 -15.59 12.72
CA THR A 288 7.12 -14.39 12.81
C THR A 288 7.77 -13.35 13.70
N ASN A 289 7.50 -12.08 13.47
CA ASN A 289 8.02 -10.99 14.27
C ASN A 289 6.97 -9.87 14.41
N LYS A 290 6.97 -9.19 15.57
CA LYS A 290 6.00 -8.12 15.89
C LYS A 290 6.61 -6.71 15.87
N SER A 291 7.88 -6.57 15.52
CA SER A 291 8.55 -5.26 15.43
C SER A 291 7.80 -4.33 14.47
N ILE A 292 7.81 -3.05 14.76
CA ILE A 292 7.17 -2.04 13.93
C ILE A 292 8.06 -1.76 12.72
N ILE A 293 7.59 -2.16 11.55
CA ILE A 293 8.20 -1.90 10.24
C ILE A 293 7.35 -0.88 9.52
N ILE A 294 7.96 0.04 8.81
CA ILE A 294 7.26 1.00 7.94
C ILE A 294 7.70 0.82 6.48
N ASN A 295 6.86 1.23 5.55
CA ASN A 295 7.19 1.09 4.12
C ASN A 295 8.45 1.85 3.69
N ALA A 296 8.89 2.88 4.44
CA ALA A 296 10.17 3.54 4.22
C ALA A 296 11.40 2.63 4.49
N ASP A 297 11.22 1.55 5.24
CA ASP A 297 12.29 0.62 5.60
C ASP A 297 12.62 -0.38 4.48
N PHE A 298 11.74 -0.52 3.49
CA PHE A 298 11.95 -1.51 2.41
C PHE A 298 13.19 -1.19 1.59
N ALA A 299 13.35 0.04 1.15
CA ALA A 299 14.50 0.45 0.36
C ALA A 299 15.83 0.19 1.08
N PRO A 300 16.08 0.68 2.30
CA PRO A 300 17.35 0.40 2.98
C PRO A 300 17.55 -1.09 3.31
N THR A 301 16.49 -1.86 3.53
CA THR A 301 16.60 -3.31 3.77
C THR A 301 17.04 -4.05 2.51
N LEU A 302 16.46 -3.72 1.35
CA LEU A 302 16.86 -4.32 0.08
C LEU A 302 18.29 -3.95 -0.31
N LEU A 303 18.71 -2.71 -0.06
CA LEU A 303 20.09 -2.28 -0.24
C LEU A 303 21.06 -3.05 0.69
N ASP A 304 20.68 -3.31 1.93
CA ASP A 304 21.45 -4.09 2.89
C ASP A 304 21.68 -5.52 2.37
N TYR A 305 20.64 -6.19 1.85
CA TYR A 305 20.79 -7.50 1.20
C TYR A 305 21.69 -7.45 -0.03
N ALA A 306 21.73 -6.34 -0.73
CA ALA A 306 22.61 -6.15 -1.88
C ALA A 306 24.05 -5.76 -1.51
N GLY A 307 24.34 -5.59 -0.21
CA GLY A 307 25.66 -5.12 0.26
C GLY A 307 25.93 -3.65 -0.04
N ILE A 308 24.87 -2.86 -0.25
CA ILE A 308 24.95 -1.42 -0.56
C ILE A 308 24.58 -0.62 0.68
N SER A 309 25.44 0.32 1.05
CA SER A 309 25.20 1.19 2.22
C SER A 309 23.96 2.07 2.01
N LYS A 310 23.18 2.25 3.08
CA LYS A 310 22.03 3.14 3.07
C LYS A 310 22.45 4.58 2.75
N PRO A 311 21.92 5.20 1.69
CA PRO A 311 22.13 6.61 1.42
C PRO A 311 21.58 7.51 2.55
N SER A 312 22.25 8.63 2.82
CA SER A 312 21.86 9.56 3.89
C SER A 312 20.49 10.22 3.71
N TYR A 313 19.97 10.26 2.49
CA TYR A 313 18.64 10.83 2.24
C TYR A 313 17.49 9.93 2.69
N MET A 314 17.73 8.62 2.89
CA MET A 314 16.71 7.69 3.33
C MET A 314 16.39 7.85 4.81
N GLN A 315 15.11 7.97 5.14
CA GLN A 315 14.59 8.08 6.51
C GLN A 315 14.24 6.74 7.15
N GLY A 316 14.05 5.70 6.33
CA GLY A 316 13.84 4.33 6.78
C GLY A 316 15.13 3.67 7.27
N GLU A 317 14.98 2.53 7.93
CA GLU A 317 16.08 1.73 8.48
C GLU A 317 15.98 0.27 8.03
N SER A 318 17.14 -0.41 7.87
CA SER A 318 17.15 -1.83 7.53
C SER A 318 16.62 -2.68 8.70
N PHE A 319 15.68 -3.58 8.39
CA PHE A 319 15.20 -4.59 9.33
C PHE A 319 15.75 -6.00 9.04
N ARG A 320 16.86 -6.09 8.32
CA ARG A 320 17.49 -7.37 7.98
C ARG A 320 17.83 -8.20 9.23
N SER A 321 18.35 -7.60 10.30
CA SER A 321 18.67 -8.31 11.55
C SER A 321 17.43 -8.88 12.21
N ILE A 322 16.29 -8.20 12.13
CA ILE A 322 15.00 -8.69 12.63
C ILE A 322 14.57 -9.94 11.85
N LEU A 323 14.74 -9.94 10.53
CA LEU A 323 14.44 -11.09 9.68
C LEU A 323 15.37 -12.27 9.97
N LYS A 324 16.66 -12.00 10.17
CA LYS A 324 17.70 -13.02 10.36
C LYS A 324 17.55 -13.77 11.68
N ASN A 325 17.32 -13.06 12.79
CA ASN A 325 17.37 -13.64 14.13
C ASN A 325 16.35 -13.07 15.12
N GLY A 326 15.41 -12.26 14.67
CA GLY A 326 14.39 -11.63 15.50
C GLY A 326 14.89 -10.47 16.37
N LYS A 327 16.15 -10.04 16.22
CA LYS A 327 16.76 -9.00 17.05
C LYS A 327 16.62 -7.63 16.39
N GLU A 328 16.01 -6.70 17.11
CA GLU A 328 15.96 -5.30 16.71
C GLU A 328 17.34 -4.64 16.80
N PRO A 329 17.71 -3.82 15.81
CA PRO A 329 18.87 -2.92 15.94
C PRO A 329 18.72 -2.03 17.17
N LYS A 330 19.86 -1.61 17.75
CA LYS A 330 19.85 -0.65 18.87
C LYS A 330 19.11 0.62 18.48
N GLY A 331 18.16 1.04 19.31
CA GLY A 331 17.36 2.25 19.07
C GLY A 331 16.23 2.03 18.06
N TRP A 332 15.87 0.78 17.76
CA TRP A 332 14.71 0.50 16.92
C TRP A 332 13.45 1.16 17.48
N ARG A 333 12.53 1.56 16.56
CA ARG A 333 11.33 2.31 16.93
C ARG A 333 10.35 1.49 17.75
N ASP A 334 9.73 2.14 18.71
CA ASP A 334 8.58 1.65 19.48
C ASP A 334 7.25 2.31 19.08
N ALA A 335 7.32 3.23 18.11
CA ALA A 335 6.18 3.92 17.53
C ALA A 335 6.46 4.29 16.08
N MET A 336 5.39 4.45 15.29
CA MET A 336 5.49 4.97 13.93
C MET A 336 4.68 6.26 13.79
N TYR A 337 5.16 7.13 12.90
CA TYR A 337 4.51 8.36 12.47
C TYR A 337 3.78 8.14 11.15
N TYR A 338 2.55 8.65 11.06
CA TYR A 338 1.70 8.57 9.87
C TYR A 338 1.20 9.96 9.48
N ARG A 339 1.09 10.26 8.18
CA ARG A 339 0.42 11.46 7.72
C ARG A 339 -0.26 11.27 6.38
N TYR A 340 -1.56 11.59 6.34
CA TYR A 340 -2.39 11.66 5.14
C TYR A 340 -2.63 13.12 4.74
N TRP A 341 -2.33 13.46 3.50
CA TRP A 341 -2.30 14.85 3.03
C TRP A 341 -3.47 15.25 2.14
N MET A 342 -4.16 14.30 1.51
CA MET A 342 -5.16 14.56 0.46
C MET A 342 -6.51 14.94 1.06
N HIS A 343 -6.60 16.15 1.63
CA HIS A 343 -7.82 16.67 2.24
C HIS A 343 -8.93 16.92 1.21
N GLY A 344 -10.17 16.52 1.52
CA GLY A 344 -11.34 16.81 0.72
C GLY A 344 -11.30 16.18 -0.67
N ASP A 345 -10.65 15.03 -0.83
CA ASP A 345 -10.59 14.39 -2.15
C ASP A 345 -11.99 14.12 -2.72
N GLN A 346 -12.12 14.25 -4.04
CA GLN A 346 -13.42 14.19 -4.72
C GLN A 346 -14.05 12.80 -4.73
N HIS A 347 -13.28 11.75 -4.46
CA HIS A 347 -13.78 10.38 -4.49
C HIS A 347 -14.35 9.93 -3.15
N HIS A 348 -13.72 10.34 -2.05
CA HIS A 348 -14.04 9.81 -0.72
C HIS A 348 -14.21 10.85 0.37
N HIS A 349 -14.08 12.15 0.06
CA HIS A 349 -14.23 13.26 1.00
C HIS A 349 -13.44 13.04 2.30
N THR A 350 -12.21 12.54 2.18
CA THR A 350 -11.37 12.22 3.33
C THR A 350 -10.74 13.48 3.95
N VAL A 351 -10.54 13.41 5.25
CA VAL A 351 -9.97 14.52 6.04
C VAL A 351 -8.48 14.31 6.22
N ALA A 352 -7.68 15.33 5.95
CA ALA A 352 -6.24 15.27 6.19
C ALA A 352 -5.94 15.12 7.69
N HIS A 353 -5.03 14.24 8.03
CA HIS A 353 -4.71 13.88 9.39
C HIS A 353 -3.28 13.39 9.54
N TYR A 354 -2.76 13.43 10.75
CA TYR A 354 -1.53 12.75 11.12
C TYR A 354 -1.67 12.12 12.50
N GLY A 355 -0.78 11.20 12.82
CA GLY A 355 -0.85 10.52 14.09
C GLY A 355 0.36 9.65 14.40
N ILE A 356 0.28 9.04 15.56
CA ILE A 356 1.25 8.10 16.09
C ILE A 356 0.57 6.77 16.39
N CYS A 357 1.23 5.68 16.06
CA CYS A 357 0.81 4.33 16.42
C CYS A 357 1.95 3.63 17.18
N THR A 358 1.65 3.18 18.38
CA THR A 358 2.49 2.30 19.20
C THR A 358 1.91 0.86 19.17
N GLU A 359 2.49 -0.07 19.89
CA GLU A 359 1.93 -1.42 20.03
C GLU A 359 0.51 -1.40 20.63
N ARG A 360 0.24 -0.50 21.60
CA ARG A 360 -1.04 -0.45 22.31
C ARG A 360 -1.93 0.70 21.91
N TYR A 361 -1.38 1.88 21.65
CA TYR A 361 -2.13 3.12 21.47
C TYR A 361 -1.98 3.69 20.08
N LYS A 362 -3.04 4.37 19.63
CA LYS A 362 -3.05 5.15 18.41
C LYS A 362 -3.67 6.51 18.71
N LEU A 363 -2.93 7.58 18.46
CA LEU A 363 -3.42 8.96 18.63
C LEU A 363 -3.41 9.65 17.28
N ILE A 364 -4.55 10.20 16.87
CA ILE A 364 -4.76 10.79 15.55
C ILE A 364 -5.29 12.20 15.70
N TYR A 365 -4.69 13.14 14.96
CA TYR A 365 -5.15 14.52 14.82
C TYR A 365 -5.67 14.78 13.42
N TYR A 366 -6.95 15.04 13.32
CA TYR A 366 -7.61 15.43 12.08
C TYR A 366 -7.56 16.94 11.93
N TYR A 367 -6.54 17.43 11.21
CA TYR A 367 -6.32 18.89 11.08
C TYR A 367 -7.14 19.52 9.95
N GLY A 368 -7.61 18.74 8.98
CA GLY A 368 -8.58 19.13 7.98
C GLY A 368 -8.23 20.35 7.13
N LYS A 369 -7.01 20.41 6.59
CA LYS A 369 -6.54 21.52 5.75
C LYS A 369 -5.90 21.00 4.46
N THR A 370 -6.08 21.74 3.38
CA THR A 370 -5.49 21.44 2.07
C THR A 370 -3.97 21.63 2.03
N LEU A 371 -3.45 22.59 2.79
CA LEU A 371 -2.05 23.01 2.77
C LEU A 371 -1.53 23.26 1.35
N ASN A 372 -2.42 23.71 0.44
CA ASN A 372 -2.14 23.98 -0.96
C ASN A 372 -1.53 22.77 -1.73
N LYS A 373 -1.79 21.53 -1.27
CA LYS A 373 -1.34 20.35 -1.99
C LYS A 373 -2.25 20.07 -3.19
N LYS A 374 -1.68 19.50 -4.27
CA LYS A 374 -2.45 19.11 -5.46
C LYS A 374 -3.49 18.04 -5.10
N GLY A 375 -4.62 18.04 -5.79
CA GLY A 375 -5.68 17.06 -5.57
C GLY A 375 -6.42 17.19 -4.24
N THR A 376 -6.16 18.26 -3.49
CA THR A 376 -6.92 18.61 -2.28
C THR A 376 -8.01 19.62 -2.61
N HIS A 377 -9.09 19.58 -1.85
CA HIS A 377 -10.22 20.50 -2.01
C HIS A 377 -10.64 21.06 -0.66
N GLU A 378 -11.09 22.32 -0.67
CA GLU A 378 -11.63 22.95 0.54
C GLU A 378 -12.89 22.19 0.98
N MET A 379 -12.84 21.72 2.20
CA MET A 379 -13.93 21.05 2.89
C MET A 379 -13.86 21.50 4.34
N PRO A 380 -14.85 22.31 4.82
CA PRO A 380 -14.84 22.83 6.18
C PRO A 380 -14.70 21.71 7.21
N TYR A 381 -13.74 21.83 8.10
CA TYR A 381 -13.50 20.85 9.15
C TYR A 381 -12.98 21.54 10.43
N THR A 382 -13.63 21.26 11.54
CA THR A 382 -13.13 21.65 12.86
C THR A 382 -12.16 20.60 13.37
N PRO A 383 -10.88 20.94 13.59
CA PRO A 383 -9.89 19.95 14.04
C PRO A 383 -10.33 19.20 15.29
N ASP A 384 -10.12 17.90 15.29
CA ASP A 384 -10.44 17.03 16.40
C ASP A 384 -9.43 15.87 16.55
N TRP A 385 -9.53 15.14 17.64
CA TRP A 385 -8.62 14.07 18.01
C TRP A 385 -9.35 12.76 18.27
N GLU A 386 -8.68 11.63 17.95
CA GLU A 386 -9.07 10.31 18.40
C GLU A 386 -7.90 9.63 19.12
N LEU A 387 -8.22 8.95 20.22
CA LEU A 387 -7.33 8.01 20.90
C LEU A 387 -7.96 6.63 20.88
N PHE A 388 -7.23 5.64 20.39
CA PHE A 388 -7.59 4.24 20.50
C PHE A 388 -6.67 3.50 21.47
N ASP A 389 -7.23 2.67 22.35
CA ASP A 389 -6.52 1.69 23.16
C ASP A 389 -6.75 0.31 22.54
N MET A 390 -5.87 -0.11 21.65
CA MET A 390 -6.02 -1.34 20.87
C MET A 390 -5.95 -2.62 21.71
N LYS A 391 -5.51 -2.54 22.97
CA LYS A 391 -5.57 -3.67 23.90
C LYS A 391 -6.98 -3.88 24.46
N ARG A 392 -7.71 -2.79 24.75
CA ARG A 392 -9.09 -2.83 25.27
C ARG A 392 -10.12 -2.85 24.16
N ASP A 393 -9.80 -2.23 23.05
CA ASP A 393 -10.69 -2.05 21.90
C ASP A 393 -9.91 -2.39 20.61
N PRO A 394 -9.66 -3.68 20.34
CA PRO A 394 -8.89 -4.13 19.19
C PRO A 394 -9.53 -3.83 17.84
N GLN A 395 -10.82 -3.47 17.82
CA GLN A 395 -11.54 -3.08 16.61
C GLN A 395 -11.61 -1.56 16.41
N GLU A 396 -10.99 -0.76 17.29
CA GLU A 396 -10.92 0.70 17.17
C GLU A 396 -12.31 1.36 17.03
N MET A 397 -13.25 0.92 17.87
CA MET A 397 -14.63 1.40 17.87
C MET A 397 -14.84 2.61 18.75
N ARG A 398 -14.01 2.78 19.78
CA ARG A 398 -14.19 3.78 20.82
C ARG A 398 -13.07 4.81 20.85
N ASN A 399 -13.47 6.09 20.82
CA ASN A 399 -12.55 7.21 21.02
C ASN A 399 -12.38 7.51 22.52
N PHE A 400 -11.20 7.28 23.05
CA PHE A 400 -10.85 7.54 24.47
C PHE A 400 -10.21 8.92 24.70
N TYR A 401 -10.13 9.76 23.69
CA TYR A 401 -9.39 11.02 23.79
C TYR A 401 -9.87 11.92 24.93
N ASN A 402 -11.17 12.02 25.18
CA ASN A 402 -11.78 12.84 26.23
C ASN A 402 -12.02 12.09 27.54
N ASP A 403 -11.63 10.83 27.64
CA ASP A 403 -11.75 10.05 28.87
C ASP A 403 -10.66 10.50 29.86
N LYS A 404 -11.07 10.96 31.04
CA LYS A 404 -10.15 11.49 32.06
C LYS A 404 -9.08 10.49 32.49
N ARG A 405 -9.36 9.20 32.40
CA ARG A 405 -8.40 8.12 32.75
C ARG A 405 -7.22 8.06 31.79
N TYR A 406 -7.38 8.55 30.56
CA TYR A 406 -6.34 8.56 29.52
C TYR A 406 -5.60 9.90 29.39
N ARG A 407 -5.86 10.88 30.26
CA ARG A 407 -5.26 12.21 30.17
C ARG A 407 -3.73 12.18 30.07
N LYS A 408 -3.09 11.34 30.91
CA LYS A 408 -1.64 11.17 30.87
C LYS A 408 -1.17 10.48 29.58
N VAL A 409 -1.86 9.45 29.15
CA VAL A 409 -1.57 8.73 27.90
C VAL A 409 -1.63 9.68 26.70
N VAL A 410 -2.65 10.52 26.62
CA VAL A 410 -2.78 11.54 25.56
C VAL A 410 -1.60 12.52 25.58
N ALA A 411 -1.23 13.03 26.76
CA ALA A 411 -0.11 13.96 26.90
C ALA A 411 1.23 13.33 26.46
N ASP A 412 1.52 12.12 26.91
CA ASP A 412 2.74 11.40 26.57
C ASP A 412 2.80 11.08 25.07
N LEU A 413 1.69 10.67 24.47
CA LEU A 413 1.61 10.38 23.03
C LEU A 413 1.73 11.63 22.17
N LYS A 414 1.16 12.76 22.60
CA LYS A 414 1.36 14.05 21.91
C LYS A 414 2.82 14.48 21.89
N GLU A 415 3.48 14.39 23.03
CA GLU A 415 4.91 14.70 23.12
C GLU A 415 5.72 13.82 22.16
N LYS A 416 5.49 12.52 22.18
CA LYS A 416 6.17 11.57 21.29
C LYS A 416 5.85 11.81 19.83
N LEU A 417 4.59 12.13 19.49
CA LEU A 417 4.17 12.48 18.13
C LEU A 417 4.94 13.69 17.61
N TYR A 418 5.08 14.75 18.39
CA TYR A 418 5.81 15.95 17.98
C TYR A 418 7.32 15.70 17.88
N GLN A 419 7.88 14.85 18.74
CA GLN A 419 9.26 14.39 18.60
C GLN A 419 9.49 13.63 17.28
N LEU A 420 8.58 12.74 16.89
CA LEU A 420 8.65 12.01 15.63
C LEU A 420 8.48 12.95 14.42
N LYS A 421 7.54 13.90 14.48
CA LYS A 421 7.40 14.91 13.42
C LYS A 421 8.71 15.66 13.20
N SER A 422 9.34 16.12 14.29
CA SER A 422 10.62 16.80 14.24
C SER A 422 11.75 15.91 13.70
N ALA A 423 11.84 14.67 14.19
CA ALA A 423 12.86 13.71 13.77
C ALA A 423 12.77 13.39 12.27
N TYR A 424 11.55 13.25 11.74
CA TYR A 424 11.32 13.06 10.30
C TYR A 424 11.27 14.36 9.50
N GLN A 425 11.53 15.51 10.13
CA GLN A 425 11.57 16.84 9.48
C GLN A 425 10.22 17.24 8.81
N ASP A 426 9.12 16.87 9.42
CA ASP A 426 7.80 17.34 9.03
C ASP A 426 7.48 18.62 9.82
N ASN A 427 7.69 19.75 9.18
CA ASN A 427 7.59 21.08 9.78
C ASN A 427 6.25 21.79 9.49
N GLU A 428 5.29 21.13 8.84
CA GLU A 428 3.98 21.69 8.52
C GLU A 428 2.90 21.45 9.57
#